data_8099afdb90891bab819bdb13b423c2dd
#
_entry.id   8099afdb90891bab819bdb13b423c2dd
#
_cell.length_a   1.000
_cell.length_b   1.000
_cell.length_c   1.000
_cell.angle_alpha   90.00
_cell.angle_beta   90.00
_cell.angle_gamma   90.00
#
_symmetry.space_group_name_H-M   'P 1'
#
loop_
_entity.id
_entity.type
_entity.pdbx_description
1 polymer ?
#
loop_
_entity_poly.entity_id
_entity_poly.type
_entity_poly.pdbx_seq_one_letter_code
_entity_poly.pdbx_strand_id
1 'polypeptide(L)'
;MSHRIIFHIDVNSAYLSWEAVHRLQHGDPLDLRTVPSVVGGDPVTRHGIVLTKSIPAKKYDIQTGESIFAAKAKCPELIIVPPNYSLYMQCSRAFGDILREYSPLVEQYSIDEYFLDFTQMGRLHHTDPVATAYMIKDRIKEELGFTVNVGVSTNKILTKMASELKKPDRVHTIFPHEMADKMWCLPIEELDDRYIFKSPKH
;
A
#
# COMPACT_ATOMS: atom_id res chain seq x y z
N MET A 1 19.03 13.81 22.66
CA MET A 1 17.69 14.11 22.11
C MET A 1 17.16 12.83 21.50
N SER A 2 15.94 12.40 21.87
CA SER A 2 15.32 11.22 21.25
C SER A 2 15.05 11.56 19.77
N HIS A 3 15.67 10.82 18.85
CA HIS A 3 15.38 10.99 17.43
C HIS A 3 13.93 10.54 17.19
N ARG A 4 13.18 11.34 16.42
CA ARG A 4 11.83 11.00 16.01
C ARG A 4 11.88 9.74 15.13
N ILE A 5 10.94 8.82 15.31
CA ILE A 5 10.79 7.60 14.51
C ILE A 5 9.36 7.54 14.02
N ILE A 6 9.21 7.59 12.71
CA ILE A 6 7.91 7.52 12.03
C ILE A 6 7.89 6.29 11.12
N PHE A 7 6.75 5.62 11.07
CA PHE A 7 6.48 4.59 10.07
C PHE A 7 5.43 5.12 9.08
N HIS A 8 5.58 4.77 7.81
CA HIS A 8 4.54 4.86 6.80
C HIS A 8 4.22 3.45 6.34
N ILE A 9 2.95 3.07 6.42
CA ILE A 9 2.48 1.73 6.08
C ILE A 9 1.48 1.86 4.92
N ASP A 10 1.74 1.15 3.83
CA ASP A 10 1.00 1.23 2.56
C ASP A 10 0.60 -0.17 2.09
N VAL A 11 -0.68 -0.38 1.80
CA VAL A 11 -1.22 -1.68 1.38
C VAL A 11 -0.91 -1.94 -0.09
N ASN A 12 -0.28 -3.07 -0.37
CA ASN A 12 0.09 -3.45 -1.73
C ASN A 12 -1.13 -3.76 -2.60
N SER A 13 -1.36 -2.97 -3.66
CA SER A 13 -2.52 -3.11 -4.56
C SER A 13 -3.85 -3.25 -3.80
N ALA A 14 -4.12 -2.34 -2.89
CA ALA A 14 -5.13 -2.42 -1.82
C ALA A 14 -6.46 -3.03 -2.26
N TYR A 15 -7.20 -2.38 -3.15
CA TYR A 15 -8.55 -2.85 -3.55
C TYR A 15 -8.53 -4.26 -4.12
N LEU A 16 -7.54 -4.58 -4.96
CA LEU A 16 -7.41 -5.92 -5.52
C LEU A 16 -7.05 -6.95 -4.45
N SER A 17 -6.14 -6.61 -3.54
CA SER A 17 -5.74 -7.51 -2.45
C SER A 17 -6.91 -7.78 -1.51
N TRP A 18 -7.71 -6.78 -1.18
CA TRP A 18 -8.89 -6.92 -0.33
C TRP A 18 -9.99 -7.75 -1.00
N GLU A 19 -10.25 -7.53 -2.30
CA GLU A 19 -11.17 -8.38 -3.07
C GLU A 19 -10.70 -9.84 -3.13
N ALA A 20 -9.42 -10.06 -3.38
CA ALA A 20 -8.85 -11.40 -3.44
C ALA A 20 -9.02 -12.14 -2.11
N VAL A 21 -8.66 -11.50 -1.00
CA VAL A 21 -8.82 -12.09 0.34
C VAL A 21 -10.28 -12.38 0.65
N HIS A 22 -11.17 -11.42 0.41
CA HIS A 22 -12.60 -11.58 0.65
C HIS A 22 -13.18 -12.77 -0.12
N ARG A 23 -12.87 -12.89 -1.40
CA ARG A 23 -13.35 -14.00 -2.26
C ARG A 23 -12.83 -15.35 -1.80
N LEU A 24 -11.54 -15.47 -1.49
CA LEU A 24 -10.95 -16.70 -0.96
C LEU A 24 -11.61 -17.12 0.35
N GLN A 25 -11.89 -16.19 1.26
CA GLN A 25 -12.60 -16.46 2.51
C GLN A 25 -14.06 -16.93 2.30
N HIS A 26 -14.68 -16.58 1.16
CA HIS A 26 -16.02 -17.00 0.79
C HIS A 26 -16.04 -18.20 -0.16
N GLY A 27 -14.92 -18.89 -0.31
CA GLY A 27 -14.83 -20.17 -1.05
C GLY A 27 -14.56 -20.03 -2.55
N ASP A 28 -14.23 -18.85 -3.07
CA ASP A 28 -13.75 -18.70 -4.44
C ASP A 28 -12.34 -19.34 -4.52
N PRO A 29 -12.11 -20.33 -5.40
CA PRO A 29 -10.82 -21.00 -5.49
C PRO A 29 -9.75 -20.13 -6.18
N LEU A 30 -10.14 -19.03 -6.86
CA LEU A 30 -9.24 -18.19 -7.64
C LEU A 30 -8.71 -17.02 -6.85
N ASP A 31 -7.40 -17.00 -6.64
CA ASP A 31 -6.71 -15.82 -6.10
C ASP A 31 -6.47 -14.80 -7.23
N LEU A 32 -7.19 -13.69 -7.21
CA LEU A 32 -7.08 -12.61 -8.17
C LEU A 32 -5.66 -12.02 -8.27
N ARG A 33 -4.83 -12.18 -7.24
CA ARG A 33 -3.46 -11.67 -7.21
C ARG A 33 -2.52 -12.49 -8.10
N THR A 34 -2.89 -13.71 -8.44
CA THR A 34 -2.05 -14.66 -9.20
C THR A 34 -2.33 -14.66 -10.70
N VAL A 35 -3.40 -14.02 -11.14
CA VAL A 35 -3.85 -13.95 -12.54
C VAL A 35 -3.97 -12.50 -13.01
N PRO A 36 -3.99 -12.24 -14.35
CA PRO A 36 -4.25 -10.90 -14.87
C PRO A 36 -5.65 -10.43 -14.43
N SER A 37 -5.70 -9.49 -13.50
CA SER A 37 -6.96 -9.00 -12.91
C SER A 37 -6.86 -7.54 -12.53
N VAL A 38 -8.00 -6.86 -12.51
CA VAL A 38 -8.14 -5.46 -12.10
C VAL A 38 -9.41 -5.28 -11.28
N VAL A 39 -9.39 -4.31 -10.36
CA VAL A 39 -10.61 -3.70 -9.83
C VAL A 39 -10.88 -2.45 -10.66
N GLY A 40 -12.09 -2.34 -11.18
CA GLY A 40 -12.45 -1.21 -12.04
C GLY A 40 -13.95 -1.16 -12.33
N GLY A 41 -14.35 -0.20 -13.14
CA GLY A 41 -15.76 0.03 -13.44
C GLY A 41 -16.45 -1.16 -14.10
N ASP A 42 -17.79 -1.06 -14.15
CA ASP A 42 -18.66 -2.12 -14.67
C ASP A 42 -18.32 -2.47 -16.14
N PRO A 43 -17.95 -3.72 -16.44
CA PRO A 43 -17.66 -4.15 -17.81
C PRO A 43 -18.89 -4.11 -18.73
N VAL A 44 -20.10 -4.15 -18.19
CA VAL A 44 -21.35 -4.15 -18.95
C VAL A 44 -21.63 -2.78 -19.56
N THR A 45 -21.40 -1.70 -18.81
CA THR A 45 -21.64 -0.35 -19.27
C THR A 45 -20.54 0.21 -20.18
N ARG A 46 -19.42 -0.53 -20.33
CA ARG A 46 -18.21 -0.09 -21.05
C ARG A 46 -17.62 1.25 -20.56
N HIS A 47 -18.10 1.76 -19.44
CA HIS A 47 -17.62 2.97 -18.79
C HIS A 47 -16.88 2.55 -17.51
N GLY A 48 -15.72 3.12 -17.29
CA GLY A 48 -14.95 2.91 -16.09
C GLY A 48 -13.46 2.83 -16.38
N ILE A 49 -12.72 3.03 -15.31
CA ILE A 49 -11.25 3.02 -15.33
C ILE A 49 -10.72 1.90 -14.43
N VAL A 50 -9.48 1.52 -14.66
CA VAL A 50 -8.71 0.64 -13.78
C VAL A 50 -8.37 1.41 -12.51
N LEU A 51 -8.85 0.95 -11.36
CA LEU A 51 -8.52 1.52 -10.04
C LEU A 51 -7.25 0.89 -9.46
N THR A 52 -7.13 -0.42 -9.60
CA THR A 52 -5.95 -1.18 -9.18
C THR A 52 -5.80 -2.43 -10.03
N LYS A 53 -4.59 -2.98 -10.07
CA LYS A 53 -4.23 -4.09 -10.94
C LYS A 53 -3.34 -5.10 -10.22
N SER A 54 -3.43 -6.37 -10.62
CA SER A 54 -2.55 -7.44 -10.17
C SER A 54 -1.12 -7.28 -10.77
N ILE A 55 -0.14 -7.94 -10.13
CA ILE A 55 1.21 -8.02 -10.69
C ILE A 55 1.22 -8.69 -12.07
N PRO A 56 0.49 -9.80 -12.32
CA PRO A 56 0.35 -10.36 -13.66
C PRO A 56 -0.23 -9.38 -14.68
N ALA A 57 -1.21 -8.55 -14.31
CA ALA A 57 -1.79 -7.54 -15.21
C ALA A 57 -0.78 -6.44 -15.61
N LYS A 58 0.21 -6.13 -14.76
CA LYS A 58 1.29 -5.18 -15.10
C LYS A 58 2.11 -5.64 -16.30
N LYS A 59 2.25 -6.95 -16.54
CA LYS A 59 3.00 -7.50 -17.68
C LYS A 59 2.38 -7.17 -19.05
N TYR A 60 1.10 -6.81 -19.05
CA TYR A 60 0.37 -6.38 -20.25
C TYR A 60 0.35 -4.85 -20.41
N ASP A 61 1.21 -4.15 -19.68
CA ASP A 61 1.25 -2.68 -19.68
C ASP A 61 -0.10 -2.01 -19.36
N ILE A 62 -0.92 -2.67 -18.53
CA ILE A 62 -2.16 -2.11 -18.01
C ILE A 62 -1.83 -1.01 -17.00
N GLN A 63 -2.42 0.18 -17.14
CA GLN A 63 -2.15 1.32 -16.26
C GLN A 63 -3.35 1.64 -15.36
N THR A 64 -3.08 2.11 -14.14
CA THR A 64 -4.11 2.69 -13.28
C THR A 64 -4.63 3.97 -13.92
N GLY A 65 -5.94 4.15 -13.94
CA GLY A 65 -6.60 5.28 -14.59
C GLY A 65 -6.94 5.07 -16.06
N GLU A 66 -6.42 4.02 -16.74
CA GLU A 66 -6.82 3.75 -18.12
C GLU A 66 -8.23 3.15 -18.19
N SER A 67 -8.86 3.26 -19.37
CA SER A 67 -10.19 2.70 -19.56
C SER A 67 -10.18 1.16 -19.52
N ILE A 68 -11.24 0.57 -18.98
CA ILE A 68 -11.43 -0.89 -18.99
C ILE A 68 -11.37 -1.47 -20.40
N PHE A 69 -11.89 -0.71 -21.38
CA PHE A 69 -11.82 -1.12 -22.80
C PHE A 69 -10.37 -1.24 -23.30
N ALA A 70 -9.53 -0.25 -23.03
CA ALA A 70 -8.12 -0.29 -23.40
C ALA A 70 -7.37 -1.42 -22.68
N ALA A 71 -7.63 -1.62 -21.39
CA ALA A 71 -7.06 -2.72 -20.63
C ALA A 71 -7.43 -4.10 -21.19
N LYS A 72 -8.71 -4.29 -21.58
CA LYS A 72 -9.19 -5.52 -22.25
C LYS A 72 -8.59 -5.74 -23.62
N ALA A 73 -8.32 -4.68 -24.38
CA ALA A 73 -7.64 -4.80 -25.68
C ALA A 73 -6.20 -5.30 -25.53
N LYS A 74 -5.51 -4.94 -24.44
CA LYS A 74 -4.15 -5.40 -24.11
C LYS A 74 -4.14 -6.85 -23.55
N CYS A 75 -5.16 -7.23 -22.81
CA CYS A 75 -5.29 -8.53 -22.15
C CYS A 75 -6.74 -9.04 -22.28
N PRO A 76 -7.09 -9.79 -23.33
CA PRO A 76 -8.45 -10.30 -23.56
C PRO A 76 -8.98 -11.17 -22.42
N GLU A 77 -8.11 -11.94 -21.74
CA GLU A 77 -8.43 -12.77 -20.60
C GLU A 77 -8.50 -12.02 -19.26
N LEU A 78 -8.29 -10.69 -19.26
CA LEU A 78 -8.29 -9.87 -18.04
C LEU A 78 -9.58 -10.06 -17.23
N ILE A 79 -9.43 -10.40 -15.97
CA ILE A 79 -10.54 -10.49 -15.02
C ILE A 79 -10.82 -9.10 -14.46
N ILE A 80 -12.06 -8.65 -14.57
CA ILE A 80 -12.51 -7.35 -14.08
C ILE A 80 -13.47 -7.57 -12.92
N VAL A 81 -13.19 -6.93 -11.80
CA VAL A 81 -14.00 -6.99 -10.60
C VAL A 81 -14.54 -5.59 -10.29
N PRO A 82 -15.84 -5.42 -10.09
CA PRO A 82 -16.39 -4.14 -9.68
C PRO A 82 -15.90 -3.76 -8.27
N PRO A 83 -15.72 -2.45 -7.98
CA PRO A 83 -15.25 -2.02 -6.67
C PRO A 83 -16.30 -2.22 -5.57
N ASN A 84 -15.85 -2.68 -4.40
CA ASN A 84 -16.66 -2.84 -3.19
C ASN A 84 -16.13 -1.91 -2.08
N TYR A 85 -16.53 -0.65 -2.12
CA TYR A 85 -16.05 0.35 -1.18
C TYR A 85 -16.41 0.06 0.29
N SER A 86 -17.53 -0.64 0.52
CA SER A 86 -17.91 -1.05 1.89
C SER A 86 -16.89 -2.02 2.48
N LEU A 87 -16.47 -3.01 1.70
CA LEU A 87 -15.40 -3.94 2.07
C LEU A 87 -14.08 -3.19 2.32
N TYR A 88 -13.73 -2.25 1.43
CA TYR A 88 -12.46 -1.53 1.53
C TYR A 88 -12.39 -0.68 2.80
N MET A 89 -13.50 -0.06 3.20
CA MET A 89 -13.58 0.66 4.47
C MET A 89 -13.44 -0.26 5.68
N GLN A 90 -13.96 -1.49 5.63
CA GLN A 90 -13.79 -2.48 6.69
C GLN A 90 -12.34 -2.95 6.80
N CYS A 91 -11.71 -3.28 5.67
CA CYS A 91 -10.30 -3.68 5.62
C CYS A 91 -9.37 -2.56 6.13
N SER A 92 -9.63 -1.32 5.71
CA SER A 92 -8.89 -0.15 6.17
C SER A 92 -8.98 0.03 7.68
N ARG A 93 -10.17 -0.13 8.27
CA ARG A 93 -10.36 -0.04 9.72
C ARG A 93 -9.62 -1.15 10.47
N ALA A 94 -9.78 -2.41 10.04
CA ALA A 94 -9.10 -3.55 10.64
C ALA A 94 -7.56 -3.38 10.61
N PHE A 95 -7.03 -2.91 9.50
CA PHE A 95 -5.63 -2.56 9.35
C PHE A 95 -5.21 -1.45 10.34
N GLY A 96 -5.97 -0.36 10.42
CA GLY A 96 -5.71 0.73 11.36
C GLY A 96 -5.80 0.29 12.84
N ASP A 97 -6.68 -0.64 13.17
CA ASP A 97 -6.83 -1.17 14.53
C ASP A 97 -5.58 -1.94 14.98
N ILE A 98 -5.00 -2.77 14.10
CA ILE A 98 -3.71 -3.41 14.37
C ILE A 98 -2.63 -2.35 14.65
N LEU A 99 -2.55 -1.28 13.86
CA LEU A 99 -1.52 -0.24 14.06
C LEU A 99 -1.65 0.47 15.41
N ARG A 100 -2.88 0.69 15.89
CA ARG A 100 -3.15 1.34 17.19
C ARG A 100 -2.66 0.54 18.39
N GLU A 101 -2.47 -0.76 18.25
CA GLU A 101 -1.85 -1.58 19.30
C GLU A 101 -0.36 -1.29 19.50
N TYR A 102 0.33 -0.78 18.46
CA TYR A 102 1.76 -0.46 18.50
C TYR A 102 2.05 0.99 18.91
N SER A 103 1.11 1.91 18.67
CA SER A 103 1.23 3.30 19.08
C SER A 103 -0.16 3.97 19.17
N PRO A 104 -0.41 4.82 20.14
CA PRO A 104 -1.63 5.64 20.17
C PRO A 104 -1.63 6.75 19.12
N LEU A 105 -0.48 7.06 18.53
CA LEU A 105 -0.31 8.14 17.56
C LEU A 105 -0.32 7.55 16.12
N VAL A 106 -1.51 7.19 15.67
CA VAL A 106 -1.77 6.67 14.31
C VAL A 106 -2.59 7.70 13.55
N GLU A 107 -2.12 8.08 12.36
CA GLU A 107 -2.80 8.99 11.44
C GLU A 107 -3.17 8.25 10.16
N GLN A 108 -4.45 8.18 9.85
CA GLN A 108 -4.93 7.70 8.57
C GLN A 108 -4.68 8.77 7.50
N TYR A 109 -3.81 8.49 6.53
CA TYR A 109 -3.49 9.40 5.44
C TYR A 109 -4.40 9.21 4.22
N SER A 110 -4.70 7.95 3.89
CA SER A 110 -5.69 7.55 2.89
C SER A 110 -6.40 6.28 3.33
N ILE A 111 -7.22 5.68 2.47
CA ILE A 111 -7.92 4.43 2.78
C ILE A 111 -6.95 3.24 2.97
N ASP A 112 -5.78 3.31 2.34
CA ASP A 112 -4.78 2.25 2.27
C ASP A 112 -3.41 2.65 2.84
N GLU A 113 -3.28 3.89 3.36
CA GLU A 113 -2.03 4.42 3.90
C GLU A 113 -2.21 4.99 5.30
N TYR A 114 -1.29 4.65 6.20
CA TYR A 114 -1.23 5.16 7.57
C TYR A 114 0.17 5.63 7.94
N PHE A 115 0.24 6.70 8.73
CA PHE A 115 1.44 7.06 9.49
C PHE A 115 1.29 6.64 10.94
N LEU A 116 2.40 6.16 11.52
CA LEU A 116 2.48 5.77 12.92
C LEU A 116 3.71 6.43 13.54
N ASP A 117 3.52 7.23 14.60
CA ASP A 117 4.64 7.80 15.36
C ASP A 117 5.10 6.80 16.41
N PHE A 118 6.29 6.25 16.22
CA PHE A 118 6.90 5.24 17.09
C PHE A 118 8.00 5.82 17.98
N THR A 119 8.12 7.14 18.09
CA THR A 119 9.27 7.86 18.67
C THR A 119 9.67 7.37 20.07
N GLN A 120 8.72 7.05 20.94
CA GLN A 120 9.00 6.57 22.29
C GLN A 120 8.60 5.10 22.50
N MET A 121 7.94 4.51 21.53
CA MET A 121 7.37 3.18 21.64
C MET A 121 8.44 2.09 21.70
N GLY A 122 9.57 2.25 21.00
CA GLY A 122 10.69 1.31 21.07
C GLY A 122 11.24 1.10 22.49
N ARG A 123 11.24 2.16 23.31
CA ARG A 123 11.62 2.04 24.73
C ARG A 123 10.56 1.33 25.57
N LEU A 124 9.28 1.62 25.30
CA LEU A 124 8.16 1.03 26.00
C LEU A 124 8.03 -0.47 25.69
N HIS A 125 8.23 -0.85 24.45
CA HIS A 125 8.13 -2.25 23.99
C HIS A 125 9.46 -2.99 24.05
N HIS A 126 10.56 -2.34 24.43
CA HIS A 126 11.92 -2.91 24.42
C HIS A 126 12.32 -3.53 23.06
N THR A 127 11.88 -2.90 21.97
CA THR A 127 12.09 -3.41 20.60
C THR A 127 12.78 -2.38 19.72
N ASP A 128 13.55 -2.89 18.75
CA ASP A 128 14.10 -2.09 17.68
C ASP A 128 12.97 -1.63 16.71
N PRO A 129 12.96 -0.35 16.27
CA PRO A 129 11.92 0.14 15.37
C PRO A 129 11.83 -0.65 14.04
N VAL A 130 12.95 -1.04 13.47
CA VAL A 130 12.95 -1.79 12.21
C VAL A 130 12.42 -3.20 12.41
N ALA A 131 12.81 -3.86 13.50
CA ALA A 131 12.26 -5.17 13.87
C ALA A 131 10.74 -5.08 14.09
N THR A 132 10.25 -4.01 14.75
CA THR A 132 8.81 -3.79 14.93
C THR A 132 8.09 -3.57 13.60
N ALA A 133 8.70 -2.85 12.64
CA ALA A 133 8.13 -2.69 11.31
C ALA A 133 7.95 -4.04 10.57
N TYR A 134 8.90 -4.96 10.70
CA TYR A 134 8.75 -6.33 10.20
C TYR A 134 7.63 -7.08 10.91
N MET A 135 7.56 -7.01 12.24
CA MET A 135 6.48 -7.63 13.03
C MET A 135 5.10 -7.13 12.59
N ILE A 136 4.91 -5.82 12.42
CA ILE A 136 3.67 -5.23 11.93
C ILE A 136 3.32 -5.77 10.54
N LYS A 137 4.28 -5.77 9.62
CA LYS A 137 4.10 -6.25 8.25
C LYS A 137 3.67 -7.71 8.23
N ASP A 138 4.36 -8.56 8.97
CA ASP A 138 4.09 -9.99 9.01
C ASP A 138 2.75 -10.29 9.69
N ARG A 139 2.42 -9.60 10.77
CA ARG A 139 1.14 -9.71 11.47
C ARG A 139 -0.04 -9.33 10.58
N ILE A 140 0.05 -8.22 9.84
CA ILE A 140 -1.00 -7.82 8.88
C ILE A 140 -1.22 -8.90 7.83
N LYS A 141 -0.13 -9.49 7.32
CA LYS A 141 -0.20 -10.58 6.36
C LYS A 141 -0.86 -11.84 6.93
N GLU A 142 -0.54 -12.21 8.16
CA GLU A 142 -1.07 -13.39 8.84
C GLU A 142 -2.53 -13.21 9.23
N GLU A 143 -2.90 -12.09 9.85
CA GLU A 143 -4.24 -11.87 10.39
C GLU A 143 -5.24 -11.40 9.33
N LEU A 144 -4.80 -10.53 8.40
CA LEU A 144 -5.68 -9.90 7.40
C LEU A 144 -5.51 -10.46 5.99
N GLY A 145 -4.49 -11.28 5.71
CA GLY A 145 -4.29 -12.00 4.45
C GLY A 145 -3.78 -11.16 3.29
N PHE A 146 -3.43 -9.88 3.48
CA PHE A 146 -2.82 -9.02 2.47
C PHE A 146 -1.47 -8.47 2.92
N THR A 147 -0.68 -7.97 1.98
CA THR A 147 0.67 -7.48 2.26
C THR A 147 0.72 -5.96 2.30
N VAL A 148 1.68 -5.43 3.07
CA VAL A 148 1.99 -4.02 3.16
C VAL A 148 3.46 -3.75 2.91
N ASN A 149 3.79 -2.54 2.47
CA ASN A 149 5.12 -1.99 2.56
C ASN A 149 5.22 -1.06 3.77
N VAL A 150 6.34 -1.09 4.45
CA VAL A 150 6.61 -0.22 5.59
C VAL A 150 7.87 0.59 5.33
N GLY A 151 7.75 1.90 5.38
CA GLY A 151 8.87 2.83 5.39
C GLY A 151 9.16 3.31 6.81
N VAL A 152 10.42 3.35 7.21
CA VAL A 152 10.86 3.80 8.53
C VAL A 152 11.87 4.94 8.37
N SER A 153 11.63 6.07 9.04
CA SER A 153 12.55 7.20 9.06
C SER A 153 12.25 8.18 10.20
N THR A 154 12.83 9.39 10.12
CA THR A 154 12.68 10.45 11.13
C THR A 154 11.57 11.46 10.82
N ASN A 155 10.99 11.43 9.63
CA ASN A 155 9.88 12.30 9.22
C ASN A 155 8.96 11.62 8.18
N LYS A 156 7.77 12.19 7.97
CA LYS A 156 6.73 11.62 7.09
C LYS A 156 7.16 11.52 5.63
N ILE A 157 7.90 12.49 5.11
CA ILE A 157 8.35 12.50 3.71
C ILE A 157 9.28 11.32 3.46
N LEU A 158 10.32 11.20 4.25
CA LEU A 158 11.31 10.13 4.10
C LEU A 158 10.70 8.74 4.34
N THR A 159 9.74 8.61 5.28
CA THR A 159 9.06 7.31 5.50
C THR A 159 8.19 6.92 4.33
N LYS A 160 7.48 7.87 3.73
CA LYS A 160 6.67 7.60 2.54
C LYS A 160 7.55 7.20 1.37
N MET A 161 8.64 7.91 1.13
CA MET A 161 9.63 7.53 0.11
C MET A 161 10.20 6.13 0.37
N ALA A 162 10.56 5.83 1.61
CA ALA A 162 11.07 4.50 1.96
C ALA A 162 10.08 3.39 1.62
N SER A 163 8.78 3.56 1.91
CA SER A 163 7.76 2.56 1.58
C SER A 163 7.58 2.32 0.08
N GLU A 164 8.01 3.26 -0.77
CA GLU A 164 7.92 3.16 -2.23
C GLU A 164 9.15 2.55 -2.93
N LEU A 165 10.31 2.46 -2.25
CA LEU A 165 11.58 2.05 -2.87
C LEU A 165 11.49 0.72 -3.60
N LYS A 166 10.87 -0.29 -2.99
CA LYS A 166 10.69 -1.60 -3.59
C LYS A 166 9.45 -2.27 -3.03
N LYS A 167 8.48 -2.55 -3.88
CA LYS A 167 7.23 -3.25 -3.57
C LYS A 167 7.20 -4.62 -4.27
N PRO A 168 6.44 -5.59 -3.79
CA PRO A 168 5.61 -5.61 -2.58
C PRO A 168 6.28 -6.25 -1.35
N ASP A 169 5.58 -6.19 -0.20
CA ASP A 169 5.87 -6.96 1.03
C ASP A 169 7.27 -6.71 1.59
N ARG A 170 7.64 -5.43 1.77
CA ARG A 170 8.97 -5.00 2.20
C ARG A 170 8.94 -3.99 3.34
N VAL A 171 10.04 -3.97 4.09
CA VAL A 171 10.40 -2.90 5.02
C VAL A 171 11.63 -2.20 4.50
N HIS A 172 11.59 -0.88 4.43
CA HIS A 172 12.73 -0.05 4.01
C HIS A 172 12.94 1.12 4.96
N THR A 173 14.19 1.56 5.04
CA THR A 173 14.59 2.76 5.80
C THR A 173 15.14 3.82 4.87
N ILE A 174 14.93 5.08 5.20
CA ILE A 174 15.69 6.24 4.66
C ILE A 174 16.00 7.14 5.85
N PHE A 175 16.98 6.77 6.66
CA PHE A 175 17.48 7.66 7.70
C PHE A 175 18.37 8.76 7.12
N PRO A 176 18.60 9.89 7.84
CA PRO A 176 19.40 11.00 7.32
C PRO A 176 20.77 10.60 6.76
N HIS A 177 21.42 9.62 7.37
CA HIS A 177 22.72 9.12 6.90
C HIS A 177 22.63 8.22 5.65
N GLU A 178 21.43 7.72 5.31
CA GLU A 178 21.20 6.88 4.13
C GLU A 178 20.70 7.66 2.90
N MET A 179 20.38 8.97 3.07
CA MET A 179 19.74 9.77 2.03
C MET A 179 20.60 9.88 0.75
N ALA A 180 21.92 9.99 0.90
CA ALA A 180 22.82 10.08 -0.24
C ALA A 180 22.74 8.85 -1.15
N ASP A 181 22.67 7.66 -0.55
CA ASP A 181 22.71 6.39 -1.28
C ASP A 181 21.34 5.96 -1.78
N LYS A 182 20.26 6.28 -1.04
CA LYS A 182 18.91 5.75 -1.31
C LYS A 182 17.99 6.74 -2.00
N MET A 183 18.23 8.04 -1.83
CA MET A 183 17.31 9.09 -2.30
C MET A 183 17.91 9.94 -3.41
N TRP A 184 19.15 10.43 -3.24
CA TRP A 184 19.75 11.37 -4.22
C TRP A 184 20.09 10.70 -5.56
N CYS A 185 20.14 9.39 -5.63
CA CYS A 185 20.29 8.64 -6.87
C CYS A 185 18.98 8.46 -7.66
N LEU A 186 17.82 8.82 -7.08
CA LEU A 186 16.54 8.72 -7.76
C LEU A 186 16.34 9.88 -8.74
N PRO A 187 15.70 9.66 -9.91
CA PRO A 187 15.28 10.72 -10.80
C PRO A 187 14.38 11.73 -10.08
N ILE A 188 14.50 13.02 -10.43
CA ILE A 188 13.73 14.08 -9.76
C ILE A 188 12.22 13.89 -9.96
N GLU A 189 11.80 13.32 -11.08
CA GLU A 189 10.42 12.98 -11.40
C GLU A 189 9.84 11.95 -10.41
N GLU A 190 10.66 11.07 -9.87
CA GLU A 190 10.24 10.13 -8.83
C GLU A 190 10.09 10.81 -7.45
N LEU A 191 10.74 11.95 -7.25
CA LEU A 191 10.65 12.75 -6.03
C LEU A 191 9.46 13.71 -6.06
N ASP A 192 9.10 14.25 -7.22
CA ASP A 192 8.17 15.37 -7.37
C ASP A 192 6.71 14.94 -7.45
N ASP A 193 6.36 13.94 -8.24
CA ASP A 193 4.96 13.55 -8.50
C ASP A 193 4.28 12.84 -7.32
N ARG A 194 5.04 12.27 -6.39
CA ARG A 194 4.51 11.43 -5.31
C ARG A 194 4.53 12.08 -3.93
N TYR A 195 5.35 13.11 -3.72
CA TYR A 195 5.72 13.54 -2.36
C TYR A 195 5.49 15.00 -2.03
N ILE A 196 5.39 15.90 -3.01
CA ILE A 196 5.41 17.34 -2.74
C ILE A 196 4.05 18.02 -2.90
N PHE A 197 3.19 17.58 -3.82
CA PHE A 197 1.93 18.28 -4.11
C PHE A 197 0.73 17.35 -4.32
N LYS A 198 0.17 16.79 -3.26
CA LYS A 198 -1.30 16.74 -3.19
C LYS A 198 -1.76 17.98 -2.46
N SER A 199 -1.73 19.13 -3.14
CA SER A 199 -2.50 20.29 -2.73
C SER A 199 -3.97 19.86 -2.62
N PRO A 200 -4.67 20.20 -1.52
CA PRO A 200 -6.10 19.99 -1.46
C PRO A 200 -6.70 20.82 -2.60
N LYS A 201 -7.31 20.14 -3.56
CA LYS A 201 -8.19 20.82 -4.52
C LYS A 201 -9.38 21.30 -3.71
N HIS A 202 -9.52 22.62 -3.63
CA HIS A 202 -10.71 23.29 -3.13
C HIS A 202 -11.97 22.81 -3.84
#